data_922b2bc7c853f6468a1da6a79ac84055
#
_entry.id   922b2bc7c853f6468a1da6a79ac84055
#
_cell.length_a   1.000
_cell.length_b   1.000
_cell.length_c   1.000
_cell.angle_alpha   90.00
_cell.angle_beta   90.00
_cell.angle_gamma   90.00
#
_symmetry.space_group_name_H-M   'P 1'
#
loop_
_entity.id
_entity.type
_entity.pdbx_description
1 polymer ?
#
loop_
_entity_poly.entity_id
_entity_poly.type
_entity_poly.pdbx_seq_one_letter_code
_entity_poly.pdbx_strand_id
1 'polypeptide(L)'
;QDMAKIASAQFKKLGVDMKVNVVPKFDWKNMQCVLIGQAAPFDPDQGTYDYFVTGASANYTHYSNPAVDAALEAGRSSYDKATRKAAYNTFQKAWNEQPAFIMLAYLEGTYVGNKKITGPSVDTVLGHHAAGVFWNIEDWDISE
;
A
#
# COMPACT_ATOMS: atom_id res chain seq x y z
N GLN A 1 -15.86 5.77 -3.31
CA GLN A 1 -16.99 6.25 -2.50
C GLN A 1 -17.79 5.11 -1.89
N ASP A 2 -18.12 4.06 -2.65
CA ASP A 2 -19.03 3.01 -2.19
C ASP A 2 -18.47 2.18 -1.04
N MET A 3 -17.19 1.83 -1.06
CA MET A 3 -16.52 1.19 0.09
C MET A 3 -16.66 2.00 1.38
N ALA A 4 -16.48 3.33 1.31
CA ALA A 4 -16.62 4.19 2.47
C ALA A 4 -18.06 4.23 3.01
N LYS A 5 -19.06 4.22 2.12
CA LYS A 5 -20.48 4.14 2.51
C LYS A 5 -20.81 2.80 3.16
N ILE A 6 -20.29 1.70 2.60
CA ILE A 6 -20.47 0.36 3.17
C ILE A 6 -19.84 0.29 4.56
N ALA A 7 -18.60 0.77 4.71
CA ALA A 7 -17.92 0.83 6.00
C ALA A 7 -18.73 1.66 7.01
N SER A 8 -19.20 2.87 6.63
CA SER A 8 -20.04 3.71 7.47
C SER A 8 -21.29 2.98 7.95
N ALA A 9 -21.99 2.27 7.04
CA ALA A 9 -23.18 1.52 7.38
C ALA A 9 -22.90 0.34 8.34
N GLN A 10 -21.74 -0.29 8.22
CA GLN A 10 -21.32 -1.37 9.13
C GLN A 10 -20.91 -0.82 10.51
N PHE A 11 -20.13 0.25 10.57
CA PHE A 11 -19.74 0.92 11.81
C PHE A 11 -20.95 1.45 12.59
N LYS A 12 -21.98 1.92 11.90
CA LYS A 12 -23.22 2.35 12.54
C LYS A 12 -23.90 1.24 13.34
N LYS A 13 -23.81 -0.03 12.88
CA LYS A 13 -24.33 -1.19 13.64
C LYS A 13 -23.58 -1.44 14.94
N LEU A 14 -22.35 -0.96 15.05
CA LEU A 14 -21.50 -1.01 16.24
C LEU A 14 -21.63 0.25 17.12
N GLY A 15 -22.55 1.16 16.79
CA GLY A 15 -22.74 2.40 17.53
C GLY A 15 -21.80 3.55 17.12
N VAL A 16 -21.03 3.39 16.07
CA VAL A 16 -20.10 4.43 15.56
C VAL A 16 -20.77 5.18 14.40
N ASP A 17 -21.01 6.47 14.57
CA ASP A 17 -21.54 7.34 13.52
C ASP A 17 -20.41 7.93 12.68
N MET A 18 -20.14 7.33 11.53
CA MET A 18 -19.09 7.73 10.60
C MET A 18 -19.69 8.50 9.41
N LYS A 19 -19.44 9.80 9.32
CA LYS A 19 -19.85 10.64 8.19
C LYS A 19 -18.81 10.55 7.06
N VAL A 20 -19.30 10.27 5.85
CA VAL A 20 -18.43 10.18 4.66
C VAL A 20 -18.43 11.52 3.94
N ASN A 21 -17.27 12.17 3.88
CA ASN A 21 -17.06 13.40 3.13
C ASN A 21 -16.14 13.11 1.94
N VAL A 22 -16.56 13.50 0.75
CA VAL A 22 -15.74 13.44 -0.46
C VAL A 22 -15.12 14.80 -0.68
N VAL A 23 -13.80 14.87 -0.64
CA VAL A 23 -13.07 16.13 -0.73
C VAL A 23 -12.08 16.09 -1.90
N PRO A 24 -11.86 17.20 -2.61
CA PRO A 24 -10.89 17.26 -3.72
C PRO A 24 -9.44 17.25 -3.23
N LYS A 25 -9.21 17.61 -1.96
CA LYS A 25 -7.90 17.64 -1.32
C LYS A 25 -8.03 17.25 0.14
N PHE A 26 -7.13 16.39 0.61
CA PHE A 26 -7.10 15.98 2.02
C PHE A 26 -6.50 17.07 2.91
N ASP A 27 -7.14 17.28 4.04
CA ASP A 27 -6.57 18.04 5.15
C ASP A 27 -5.98 17.05 6.17
N TRP A 28 -4.73 16.66 5.93
CA TRP A 28 -4.03 15.65 6.73
C TRP A 28 -3.93 15.98 8.22
N LYS A 29 -4.09 17.23 8.59
CA LYS A 29 -4.00 17.67 10.00
C LYS A 29 -5.31 17.52 10.76
N ASN A 30 -6.45 17.67 10.07
CA ASN A 30 -7.76 17.78 10.71
C ASN A 30 -8.70 16.61 10.39
N MET A 31 -8.27 15.60 9.62
CA MET A 31 -9.11 14.44 9.36
C MET A 31 -8.99 13.40 10.46
N GLN A 32 -10.12 12.75 10.78
CA GLN A 32 -10.18 11.66 11.76
C GLN A 32 -9.91 10.30 11.12
N CYS A 33 -10.29 10.13 9.86
CA CYS A 33 -10.13 8.91 9.10
C CYS A 33 -10.08 9.23 7.60
N VAL A 34 -9.32 8.47 6.84
CA VAL A 34 -9.24 8.60 5.39
C VAL A 34 -9.30 7.23 4.72
N LEU A 35 -9.99 7.15 3.60
CA LEU A 35 -9.95 6.00 2.70
C LEU A 35 -9.18 6.38 1.45
N ILE A 36 -8.02 5.78 1.27
CA ILE A 36 -7.13 6.01 0.13
C ILE A 36 -6.64 4.69 -0.47
N GLY A 37 -6.17 4.74 -1.70
CA GLY A 37 -5.34 3.69 -2.27
C GLY A 37 -3.88 3.91 -1.91
N GLN A 38 -3.16 2.83 -1.65
CA GLN A 38 -1.72 2.84 -1.47
C GLN A 38 -1.07 2.06 -2.59
N ALA A 39 0.04 2.58 -3.11
CA ALA A 39 0.85 1.88 -4.09
C ALA A 39 1.51 0.65 -3.48
N ALA A 40 1.72 -0.38 -4.30
CA ALA A 40 2.52 -1.53 -3.96
C ALA A 40 3.83 -1.47 -4.76
N PRO A 41 4.88 -0.83 -4.24
CA PRO A 41 6.17 -0.77 -4.92
C PRO A 41 6.86 -2.14 -4.91
N PHE A 42 7.85 -2.31 -5.80
CA PHE A 42 8.61 -3.56 -5.90
C PHE A 42 9.45 -3.86 -4.65
N ASP A 43 9.97 -2.82 -4.00
CA ASP A 43 10.72 -2.99 -2.75
C ASP A 43 9.81 -2.71 -1.56
N PRO A 44 9.72 -3.63 -0.58
CA PRO A 44 8.93 -3.43 0.62
C PRO A 44 9.29 -2.17 1.41
N ASP A 45 10.55 -1.72 1.36
CA ASP A 45 11.00 -0.52 2.05
C ASP A 45 10.24 0.72 1.61
N GLN A 46 10.06 0.89 0.29
CA GLN A 46 9.36 2.03 -0.29
C GLN A 46 7.89 2.10 0.12
N GLY A 47 7.27 0.96 0.39
CA GLY A 47 5.86 0.86 0.77
C GLY A 47 5.60 0.83 2.27
N THR A 48 6.64 0.81 3.10
CA THR A 48 6.47 0.59 4.55
C THR A 48 7.18 1.62 5.42
N TYR A 49 8.44 1.94 5.14
CA TYR A 49 9.25 2.74 6.05
C TYR A 49 8.66 4.12 6.32
N ASP A 50 8.40 4.90 5.27
CA ASP A 50 7.89 6.27 5.40
C ASP A 50 6.47 6.36 5.96
N TYR A 51 5.72 5.26 5.93
CA TYR A 51 4.34 5.22 6.42
C TYR A 51 4.20 4.71 7.85
N PHE A 52 5.14 3.86 8.32
CA PHE A 52 4.96 3.15 9.58
C PHE A 52 6.03 3.45 10.63
N VAL A 53 7.21 3.95 10.23
CA VAL A 53 8.24 4.32 11.21
C VAL A 53 7.81 5.54 12.01
N THR A 54 8.05 5.51 13.29
CA THR A 54 7.74 6.62 14.21
C THR A 54 8.37 7.92 13.73
N GLY A 55 7.54 8.94 13.51
CA GLY A 55 7.99 10.26 13.07
C GLY A 55 8.39 10.37 11.60
N ALA A 56 8.22 9.32 10.79
CA ALA A 56 8.50 9.38 9.35
C ALA A 56 7.55 10.34 8.62
N SER A 57 8.00 10.87 7.47
CA SER A 57 7.38 12.01 6.79
C SER A 57 5.96 11.74 6.27
N ALA A 58 5.65 10.52 5.90
CA ALA A 58 4.33 10.11 5.42
C ALA A 58 3.51 9.33 6.47
N ASN A 59 3.97 9.29 7.71
CA ASN A 59 3.24 8.67 8.82
C ASN A 59 2.12 9.59 9.33
N TYR A 60 1.10 9.79 8.51
CA TYR A 60 -0.03 10.66 8.82
C TYR A 60 -0.96 10.11 9.91
N THR A 61 -0.83 8.83 10.24
CA THR A 61 -1.60 8.19 11.32
C THR A 61 -0.99 8.43 12.70
N HIS A 62 0.21 9.02 12.76
CA HIS A 62 1.01 9.16 13.98
C HIS A 62 1.25 7.81 14.67
N TYR A 63 1.31 6.74 13.88
CA TYR A 63 1.60 5.41 14.37
C TYR A 63 2.99 5.37 15.01
N SER A 64 3.11 4.63 16.10
CA SER A 64 4.37 4.44 16.81
C SER A 64 4.40 3.05 17.43
N ASN A 65 5.35 2.24 17.00
CA ASN A 65 5.58 0.91 17.52
C ASN A 65 7.07 0.57 17.41
N PRO A 66 7.82 0.53 18.53
CA PRO A 66 9.25 0.27 18.50
C PRO A 66 9.65 -1.05 17.85
N ALA A 67 8.81 -2.07 17.91
CA ALA A 67 9.08 -3.35 17.25
C ALA A 67 8.97 -3.24 15.72
N VAL A 68 8.03 -2.43 15.23
CA VAL A 68 7.89 -2.10 13.80
C VAL A 68 9.08 -1.27 13.34
N ASP A 69 9.45 -0.23 14.10
CA ASP A 69 10.59 0.64 13.79
C ASP A 69 11.89 -0.17 13.65
N ALA A 70 12.18 -1.03 14.63
CA ALA A 70 13.37 -1.88 14.62
C ALA A 70 13.38 -2.88 13.46
N ALA A 71 12.22 -3.47 13.15
CA ALA A 71 12.12 -4.44 12.06
C ALA A 71 12.28 -3.78 10.68
N LEU A 72 11.71 -2.60 10.46
CA LEU A 72 11.87 -1.86 9.21
C LEU A 72 13.29 -1.33 9.03
N GLU A 73 13.91 -0.85 10.10
CA GLU A 73 15.34 -0.46 10.06
C GLU A 73 16.25 -1.64 9.73
N ALA A 74 16.02 -2.82 10.33
CA ALA A 74 16.78 -4.03 10.01
C ALA A 74 16.58 -4.47 8.55
N GLY A 75 15.37 -4.33 8.01
CA GLY A 75 15.07 -4.65 6.61
C GLY A 75 15.77 -3.72 5.61
N ARG A 76 15.88 -2.44 5.95
CA ARG A 76 16.54 -1.40 5.15
C ARG A 76 18.06 -1.53 5.16
N SER A 77 18.62 -1.92 6.29
CA SER A 77 20.08 -1.92 6.54
C SER A 77 20.83 -3.10 5.92
N SER A 78 20.16 -4.00 5.21
CA SER A 78 20.78 -5.18 4.61
C SER A 78 20.42 -5.36 3.14
N TYR A 79 21.39 -5.82 2.34
CA TYR A 79 21.15 -6.29 0.97
C TYR A 79 20.93 -7.81 0.90
N ASP A 80 21.21 -8.55 1.98
CA ASP A 80 21.00 -9.99 2.02
C ASP A 80 19.51 -10.31 2.03
N LYS A 81 19.07 -11.09 1.03
CA LYS A 81 17.65 -11.42 0.83
C LYS A 81 17.03 -12.17 2.02
N ALA A 82 17.79 -13.08 2.64
CA ALA A 82 17.31 -13.88 3.78
C ALA A 82 17.12 -12.99 5.01
N THR A 83 18.08 -12.13 5.30
CA THR A 83 18.05 -11.14 6.38
C THR A 83 16.87 -10.17 6.19
N ARG A 84 16.72 -9.61 4.99
CA ARG A 84 15.58 -8.73 4.67
C ARG A 84 14.24 -9.44 4.86
N LYS A 85 14.11 -10.66 4.33
CA LYS A 85 12.88 -11.46 4.49
C LYS A 85 12.54 -11.69 5.95
N ALA A 86 13.53 -12.03 6.79
CA ALA A 86 13.32 -12.22 8.22
C ALA A 86 12.85 -10.92 8.90
N ALA A 87 13.45 -9.78 8.57
CA ALA A 87 13.09 -8.47 9.09
C ALA A 87 11.66 -8.08 8.71
N TYR A 88 11.27 -8.21 7.43
CA TYR A 88 9.90 -7.89 7.00
C TYR A 88 8.87 -8.88 7.54
N ASN A 89 9.20 -10.14 7.78
CA ASN A 89 8.33 -11.06 8.50
C ASN A 89 8.09 -10.63 9.96
N THR A 90 9.13 -10.11 10.62
CA THR A 90 9.01 -9.55 11.98
C THR A 90 8.15 -8.29 11.97
N PHE A 91 8.37 -7.40 11.00
CA PHE A 91 7.51 -6.24 10.78
C PHE A 91 6.03 -6.64 10.64
N GLN A 92 5.71 -7.58 9.75
CA GLN A 92 4.33 -8.00 9.52
C GLN A 92 3.65 -8.55 10.77
N LYS A 93 4.39 -9.31 11.60
CA LYS A 93 3.85 -9.82 12.88
C LYS A 93 3.55 -8.69 13.84
N ALA A 94 4.52 -7.80 14.09
CA ALA A 94 4.34 -6.68 15.01
C ALA A 94 3.25 -5.71 14.54
N TRP A 95 3.17 -5.49 13.22
CA TRP A 95 2.13 -4.65 12.63
C TRP A 95 0.73 -5.25 12.74
N ASN A 96 0.58 -6.57 12.59
CA ASN A 96 -0.70 -7.25 12.73
C ASN A 96 -1.24 -7.23 14.18
N GLU A 97 -0.36 -7.18 15.17
CA GLU A 97 -0.75 -7.05 16.58
C GLU A 97 -1.31 -5.65 16.89
N GLN A 98 -0.78 -4.62 16.23
CA GLN A 98 -1.19 -3.22 16.39
C GLN A 98 -1.18 -2.52 15.02
N PRO A 99 -2.21 -2.73 14.18
CA PRO A 99 -2.23 -2.18 12.82
C PRO A 99 -2.48 -0.67 12.80
N ALA A 100 -1.73 0.05 11.95
CA ALA A 100 -1.96 1.46 11.68
C ALA A 100 -3.17 1.72 10.77
N PHE A 101 -3.54 0.74 9.94
CA PHE A 101 -4.62 0.83 8.96
C PHE A 101 -5.54 -0.38 9.03
N ILE A 102 -6.74 -0.20 8.52
CA ILE A 102 -7.63 -1.30 8.17
C ILE A 102 -7.50 -1.54 6.67
N MET A 103 -6.93 -2.68 6.29
CA MET A 103 -6.84 -3.09 4.89
C MET A 103 -8.20 -3.62 4.44
N LEU A 104 -8.85 -2.91 3.50
CA LEU A 104 -10.19 -3.27 3.04
C LEU A 104 -10.17 -4.22 1.84
N ALA A 105 -9.31 -3.98 0.87
CA ALA A 105 -9.19 -4.76 -0.35
C ALA A 105 -7.86 -4.52 -1.05
N TYR A 106 -7.44 -5.50 -1.85
CA TYR A 106 -6.45 -5.31 -2.90
C TYR A 106 -7.17 -4.94 -4.19
N LEU A 107 -6.67 -3.92 -4.88
CA LEU A 107 -7.24 -3.53 -6.17
C LEU A 107 -6.60 -4.40 -7.26
N GLU A 108 -7.45 -4.99 -8.08
CA GLU A 108 -7.02 -5.66 -9.30
C GLU A 108 -6.95 -4.64 -10.44
N GLY A 109 -5.84 -4.63 -11.16
CA GLY A 109 -5.71 -3.88 -12.41
C GLY A 109 -6.06 -4.77 -13.59
N THR A 110 -6.95 -4.30 -14.48
CA THR A 110 -7.22 -4.98 -15.72
C THR A 110 -6.50 -4.26 -16.86
N TYR A 111 -5.70 -4.98 -17.60
CA TYR A 111 -5.03 -4.49 -18.79
C TYR A 111 -5.59 -5.20 -20.03
N VAL A 112 -5.95 -4.41 -21.03
CA VAL A 112 -6.44 -4.92 -22.31
C VAL A 112 -5.52 -4.45 -23.42
N GLY A 113 -4.89 -5.37 -24.11
CA GLY A 113 -3.99 -5.09 -25.22
C GLY A 113 -4.40 -5.80 -26.50
N ASN A 114 -3.85 -5.37 -27.63
CA ASN A 114 -3.97 -6.10 -28.88
C ASN A 114 -3.18 -7.43 -28.77
N LYS A 115 -3.77 -8.53 -29.26
CA LYS A 115 -3.13 -9.86 -29.25
C LYS A 115 -1.82 -9.94 -30.04
N LYS A 116 -1.56 -9.00 -30.91
CA LYS A 116 -0.32 -8.89 -31.66
C LYS A 116 0.83 -8.31 -30.81
N ILE A 117 0.55 -7.71 -29.68
CA ILE A 117 1.57 -7.19 -28.77
C ILE A 117 2.03 -8.34 -27.87
N THR A 118 3.33 -8.64 -27.96
CA THR A 118 4.01 -9.61 -27.09
C THR A 118 4.94 -8.86 -26.12
N GLY A 119 5.23 -9.43 -24.97
CA GLY A 119 6.17 -8.86 -23.99
C GLY A 119 5.57 -8.31 -22.69
N PRO A 120 4.27 -7.89 -22.62
CA PRO A 120 3.69 -7.52 -21.33
C PRO A 120 3.84 -8.66 -20.33
N SER A 121 4.43 -8.38 -19.17
CA SER A 121 4.57 -9.34 -18.09
C SER A 121 3.29 -9.44 -17.27
N VAL A 122 2.84 -10.67 -17.00
CA VAL A 122 1.72 -10.94 -16.08
C VAL A 122 2.09 -10.70 -14.62
N ASP A 123 3.38 -10.68 -14.31
CA ASP A 123 3.92 -10.42 -12.96
C ASP A 123 4.04 -8.92 -12.65
N THR A 124 3.53 -8.07 -13.53
CA THR A 124 3.61 -6.62 -13.35
C THR A 124 2.67 -6.16 -12.26
N VAL A 125 3.20 -5.40 -11.31
CA VAL A 125 2.39 -4.73 -10.31
C VAL A 125 1.71 -3.52 -10.93
N LEU A 126 0.42 -3.64 -11.18
CA LEU A 126 -0.42 -2.53 -11.65
C LEU A 126 -0.79 -1.66 -10.46
N GLY A 127 0.11 -0.80 -10.02
CA GLY A 127 -0.14 0.12 -8.91
C GLY A 127 -0.29 1.56 -9.38
N HIS A 128 -1.05 2.35 -8.65
CA HIS A 128 -1.29 3.78 -8.92
C HIS A 128 0.01 4.59 -9.02
N HIS A 129 1.08 4.15 -8.36
CA HIS A 129 2.42 4.75 -8.41
C HIS A 129 3.54 3.72 -8.67
N ALA A 130 3.20 2.53 -9.13
CA ALA A 130 4.17 1.51 -9.51
C ALA A 130 4.63 1.70 -10.95
N ALA A 131 5.64 0.96 -11.38
CA ALA A 131 6.20 1.02 -12.73
C ALA A 131 5.16 0.75 -13.83
N GLY A 132 4.05 0.12 -13.47
CA GLY A 132 2.94 -0.15 -14.37
C GLY A 132 3.27 -1.23 -15.41
N VAL A 133 2.35 -1.45 -16.34
CA VAL A 133 2.47 -2.47 -17.37
C VAL A 133 3.64 -2.22 -18.34
N PHE A 134 4.09 -0.98 -18.45
CA PHE A 134 5.15 -0.57 -19.38
C PHE A 134 6.58 -0.68 -18.81
N TRP A 135 6.75 -1.29 -17.61
CA TRP A 135 8.05 -1.34 -16.94
C TRP A 135 9.15 -2.02 -17.76
N ASN A 136 8.77 -2.94 -18.68
CA ASN A 136 9.68 -3.67 -19.59
C ASN A 136 9.31 -3.43 -21.05
N ILE A 137 8.87 -2.21 -21.39
CA ILE A 137 8.41 -1.89 -22.75
C ILE A 137 9.49 -2.09 -23.82
N GLU A 138 10.76 -2.05 -23.43
CA GLU A 138 11.91 -2.37 -24.28
C GLU A 138 11.93 -3.82 -24.79
N ASP A 139 11.25 -4.72 -24.10
CA ASP A 139 11.14 -6.14 -24.45
C ASP A 139 9.88 -6.44 -25.28
N TRP A 140 9.08 -5.41 -25.58
CA TRP A 140 7.83 -5.60 -26.30
C TRP A 140 8.05 -5.63 -27.80
N ASP A 141 7.24 -6.45 -28.47
CA ASP A 141 7.24 -6.56 -29.93
C ASP A 141 5.82 -6.62 -30.47
N ILE A 142 5.68 -6.32 -31.78
CA ILE A 142 4.41 -6.37 -32.49
C ILE A 142 4.53 -7.43 -33.57
N SER A 143 3.83 -8.53 -33.41
CA SER A 143 3.77 -9.58 -34.45
C SER A 143 2.97 -9.09 -35.66
N GLU A 144 3.48 -9.34 -36.85
CA GLU A 144 2.80 -9.08 -38.12
C GLU A 144 1.44 -9.75 -38.28
#